data_a565c92000570f13b3ef629c37692e8c
#
_entry.id   a565c92000570f13b3ef629c37692e8c
#
_cell.length_a   1.000
_cell.length_b   1.000
_cell.length_c   1.000
_cell.angle_alpha   90.00
_cell.angle_beta   90.00
_cell.angle_gamma   90.00
#
_symmetry.space_group_name_H-M   'P 1'
#
loop_
_entity.id
_entity.type
_entity.pdbx_description
1 polymer ?
#
loop_
_entity_poly.entity_id
_entity_poly.type
_entity_poly.pdbx_seq_one_letter_code
_entity_poly.pdbx_strand_id
1 'polypeptide(L)'
;MKIAIHKIVYVAAFGLLLTSCDKNEKDETKAETNTEADAVILEVKNEFVPDKRVALFEVESYKKDGKLIIKGDSNLPEAVSKLKAQLAAKNIEYIDSLQLVPEGELKNTPKALVKISVANIRSNPAHSAELATQATMGTPLNVLKHEGDWYLVQTPDGYLAWVDQGGIQLLSEPEMETWLAAPKLIYTNTFGASYSEASGNSQVVSDLV
;
A
#
# COMPACT_ATOMS: atom_id res chain seq x y z
N MET A 1 -68.20 -44.12 45.19
CA MET A 1 -67.73 -42.75 45.54
C MET A 1 -66.67 -42.38 44.53
N LYS A 2 -67.04 -41.63 43.44
CA LYS A 2 -66.10 -41.28 42.35
C LYS A 2 -65.63 -39.86 42.57
N ILE A 3 -64.32 -39.70 42.74
CA ILE A 3 -63.66 -38.41 42.83
C ILE A 3 -63.13 -38.05 41.46
N ALA A 4 -63.66 -36.95 40.89
CA ALA A 4 -63.22 -36.42 39.61
C ALA A 4 -62.01 -35.50 39.84
N ILE A 5 -60.88 -35.79 39.16
CA ILE A 5 -59.68 -35.00 39.18
C ILE A 5 -59.74 -34.04 38.01
N HIS A 6 -59.86 -32.74 38.30
CA HIS A 6 -59.72 -31.68 37.31
C HIS A 6 -58.28 -31.41 37.00
N LYS A 7 -57.88 -31.59 35.75
CA LYS A 7 -56.57 -31.18 35.28
C LYS A 7 -56.57 -29.69 34.97
N ILE A 8 -55.82 -28.92 35.73
CA ILE A 8 -55.54 -27.52 35.44
C ILE A 8 -54.35 -27.48 34.49
N VAL A 9 -54.58 -26.97 33.27
CA VAL A 9 -53.54 -26.71 32.29
C VAL A 9 -53.07 -25.29 32.47
N TYR A 10 -51.83 -25.12 32.95
CA TYR A 10 -51.15 -23.83 32.95
C TYR A 10 -50.52 -23.59 31.59
N VAL A 11 -51.05 -22.61 30.85
CA VAL A 11 -50.40 -22.07 29.68
C VAL A 11 -49.40 -21.00 30.13
N ALA A 12 -48.15 -21.35 30.12
CA ALA A 12 -47.08 -20.37 30.35
C ALA A 12 -46.85 -19.62 29.03
N ALA A 13 -47.31 -18.36 28.96
CA ALA A 13 -46.96 -17.44 27.90
C ALA A 13 -45.50 -16.99 28.10
N PHE A 14 -44.61 -17.55 27.29
CA PHE A 14 -43.19 -17.12 27.23
C PHE A 14 -43.13 -15.90 26.33
N GLY A 15 -43.12 -14.71 26.95
CA GLY A 15 -42.90 -13.45 26.24
C GLY A 15 -41.47 -13.35 25.76
N LEU A 16 -41.21 -13.50 24.46
CA LEU A 16 -39.95 -13.14 23.84
C LEU A 16 -39.80 -11.60 23.85
N LEU A 17 -39.00 -11.11 24.75
CA LEU A 17 -38.45 -9.76 24.66
C LEU A 17 -37.36 -9.76 23.57
N LEU A 18 -37.73 -9.34 22.37
CA LEU A 18 -36.78 -8.96 21.34
C LEU A 18 -36.14 -7.64 21.78
N THR A 19 -34.99 -7.71 22.42
CA THR A 19 -34.11 -6.56 22.56
C THR A 19 -33.54 -6.28 21.18
N SER A 20 -34.13 -5.27 20.50
CA SER A 20 -33.54 -4.63 19.35
C SER A 20 -32.19 -4.06 19.75
N CYS A 21 -31.09 -4.70 19.36
CA CYS A 21 -29.79 -4.05 19.31
C CYS A 21 -29.88 -2.95 18.26
N ASP A 22 -29.98 -1.73 18.74
CA ASP A 22 -29.75 -0.54 17.94
C ASP A 22 -28.28 -0.59 17.47
N LYS A 23 -28.11 -1.09 16.22
CA LYS A 23 -26.86 -0.90 15.53
C LYS A 23 -26.76 0.59 15.26
N ASN A 24 -25.86 1.27 15.96
CA ASN A 24 -25.31 2.52 15.50
C ASN A 24 -24.83 2.29 14.06
N GLU A 25 -25.68 2.59 13.10
CA GLU A 25 -25.26 2.91 11.74
C GLU A 25 -24.32 4.10 11.89
N LYS A 26 -23.02 3.82 11.80
CA LYS A 26 -22.08 4.84 11.39
C LYS A 26 -22.62 5.31 10.05
N ASP A 27 -23.06 6.54 10.04
CA ASP A 27 -23.45 7.30 8.87
C ASP A 27 -22.20 7.34 7.95
N GLU A 28 -21.96 6.26 7.21
CA GLU A 28 -21.09 6.28 6.05
C GLU A 28 -21.84 7.13 5.04
N THR A 29 -21.57 8.41 5.09
CA THR A 29 -21.99 9.37 4.08
C THR A 29 -21.49 8.82 2.76
N LYS A 30 -22.36 8.13 2.03
CA LYS A 30 -22.09 7.54 0.72
C LYS A 30 -21.68 8.72 -0.15
N ALA A 31 -20.37 8.85 -0.40
CA ALA A 31 -19.84 9.94 -1.20
C ALA A 31 -20.56 9.89 -2.55
N GLU A 32 -21.27 10.95 -2.90
CA GLU A 32 -21.89 11.06 -4.21
C GLU A 32 -20.77 11.10 -5.25
N THR A 33 -20.65 10.04 -6.04
CA THR A 33 -19.67 9.95 -7.13
C THR A 33 -20.11 10.85 -8.29
N ASN A 34 -19.12 11.48 -8.95
CA ASN A 34 -19.36 12.17 -10.22
C ASN A 34 -19.05 11.22 -11.37
N THR A 35 -20.07 10.60 -11.95
CA THR A 35 -19.93 9.58 -12.99
C THR A 35 -19.08 10.02 -14.19
N GLU A 36 -19.06 11.32 -14.51
CA GLU A 36 -18.27 11.83 -15.64
C GLU A 36 -16.79 11.95 -15.27
N ALA A 37 -16.45 12.42 -14.09
CA ALA A 37 -15.07 12.45 -13.60
C ALA A 37 -14.53 11.03 -13.40
N ASP A 38 -15.34 10.12 -12.85
CA ASP A 38 -14.96 8.72 -12.67
C ASP A 38 -14.66 8.03 -14.00
N ALA A 39 -15.44 8.35 -15.05
CA ALA A 39 -15.19 7.83 -16.39
C ALA A 39 -13.83 8.30 -16.94
N VAL A 40 -13.47 9.59 -16.73
CA VAL A 40 -12.17 10.13 -17.14
C VAL A 40 -11.03 9.47 -16.35
N ILE A 41 -11.19 9.31 -15.04
CA ILE A 41 -10.19 8.64 -14.19
C ILE A 41 -9.98 7.21 -14.67
N LEU A 42 -11.06 6.48 -14.96
CA LEU A 42 -10.97 5.10 -15.44
C LEU A 42 -10.30 4.99 -16.82
N GLU A 43 -10.60 5.92 -17.74
CA GLU A 43 -9.97 5.98 -19.07
C GLU A 43 -8.46 6.15 -18.93
N VAL A 44 -8.00 7.15 -18.15
CA VAL A 44 -6.57 7.39 -17.91
C VAL A 44 -5.92 6.21 -17.21
N LYS A 45 -6.60 5.63 -16.21
CA LYS A 45 -6.09 4.44 -15.53
C LYS A 45 -5.86 3.27 -16.48
N ASN A 46 -6.80 2.99 -17.37
CA ASN A 46 -6.69 1.91 -18.34
C ASN A 46 -5.58 2.15 -19.37
N GLU A 47 -5.34 3.41 -19.74
CA GLU A 47 -4.28 3.79 -20.68
C GLU A 47 -2.88 3.65 -20.07
N PHE A 48 -2.67 4.15 -18.84
CA PHE A 48 -1.36 4.26 -18.22
C PHE A 48 -1.02 3.13 -17.22
N VAL A 49 -2.03 2.44 -16.69
CA VAL A 49 -1.87 1.41 -15.65
C VAL A 49 -2.58 0.12 -16.05
N PRO A 50 -2.20 -0.50 -17.16
CA PRO A 50 -2.77 -1.80 -17.55
C PRO A 50 -2.42 -2.90 -16.52
N ASP A 51 -1.33 -2.73 -15.81
CA ASP A 51 -0.92 -3.59 -14.69
C ASP A 51 -0.65 -2.77 -13.42
N LYS A 52 -1.59 -2.87 -12.47
CA LYS A 52 -1.50 -2.18 -11.16
C LYS A 52 -0.32 -2.62 -10.29
N ARG A 53 0.36 -3.72 -10.64
CA ARG A 53 1.51 -4.22 -9.89
C ARG A 53 2.78 -3.43 -10.18
N VAL A 54 2.84 -2.69 -11.28
CA VAL A 54 4.06 -1.98 -11.73
C VAL A 54 3.90 -0.47 -11.84
N ALA A 55 2.69 0.06 -11.62
CA ALA A 55 2.42 1.49 -11.68
C ALA A 55 1.38 1.89 -10.63
N LEU A 56 1.63 3.00 -9.95
CA LEU A 56 0.74 3.57 -8.94
C LEU A 56 -0.14 4.65 -9.57
N PHE A 57 -1.44 4.43 -9.54
CA PHE A 57 -2.46 5.42 -9.87
C PHE A 57 -3.70 5.13 -9.05
N GLU A 58 -3.68 5.56 -7.80
CA GLU A 58 -4.77 5.42 -6.82
C GLU A 58 -5.50 6.74 -6.73
N VAL A 59 -6.33 7.02 -7.73
CA VAL A 59 -7.08 8.27 -7.87
C VAL A 59 -8.56 7.97 -7.79
N GLU A 60 -9.27 8.77 -6.99
CA GLU A 60 -10.72 8.72 -6.81
C GLU A 60 -11.34 10.11 -6.90
N SER A 61 -12.61 10.17 -7.24
CA SER A 61 -13.42 11.38 -7.16
C SER A 61 -14.54 11.23 -6.13
N TYR A 62 -14.83 12.31 -5.39
CA TYR A 62 -15.97 12.36 -4.49
C TYR A 62 -16.45 13.79 -4.30
N LYS A 63 -17.72 13.96 -3.88
CA LYS A 63 -18.28 15.27 -3.54
C LYS A 63 -18.24 15.49 -2.03
N LYS A 64 -17.79 16.69 -1.64
CA LYS A 64 -17.88 17.19 -0.28
C LYS A 64 -18.33 18.65 -0.28
N ASP A 65 -19.37 18.99 0.48
CA ASP A 65 -19.94 20.31 0.57
C ASP A 65 -20.34 20.89 -0.82
N GLY A 66 -20.88 20.02 -1.69
CA GLY A 66 -21.27 20.36 -3.06
C GLY A 66 -20.12 20.55 -4.05
N LYS A 67 -18.86 20.42 -3.61
CA LYS A 67 -17.66 20.53 -4.46
C LYS A 67 -17.12 19.16 -4.82
N LEU A 68 -16.76 18.98 -6.09
CA LEU A 68 -16.03 17.80 -6.55
C LEU A 68 -14.57 17.90 -6.09
N ILE A 69 -14.08 16.82 -5.49
CA ILE A 69 -12.69 16.66 -5.09
C ILE A 69 -12.12 15.48 -5.87
N ILE A 70 -10.96 15.65 -6.47
CA ILE A 70 -10.17 14.57 -7.07
C ILE A 70 -8.92 14.42 -6.24
N LYS A 71 -8.79 13.25 -5.61
CA LYS A 71 -7.73 12.95 -4.66
C LYS A 71 -7.05 11.65 -5.04
N GLY A 72 -5.77 11.55 -4.71
CA GLY A 72 -5.03 10.30 -4.82
C GLY A 72 -3.57 10.47 -5.14
N ASP A 73 -2.87 9.34 -5.20
CA ASP A 73 -1.44 9.26 -5.36
C ASP A 73 -1.08 8.61 -6.69
N SER A 74 -0.03 9.10 -7.34
CA SER A 74 0.51 8.51 -8.55
C SER A 74 2.03 8.69 -8.64
N ASN A 75 2.71 7.68 -9.17
CA ASN A 75 4.11 7.79 -9.59
C ASN A 75 4.26 8.11 -11.08
N LEU A 76 3.15 8.43 -11.77
CA LEU A 76 3.10 8.67 -13.21
C LEU A 76 2.71 10.13 -13.50
N PRO A 77 3.68 11.06 -13.67
CA PRO A 77 3.39 12.47 -13.97
C PRO A 77 2.58 12.66 -15.25
N GLU A 78 2.81 11.80 -16.25
CA GLU A 78 2.12 11.84 -17.55
C GLU A 78 0.63 11.48 -17.41
N ALA A 79 0.30 10.46 -16.61
CA ALA A 79 -1.08 10.08 -16.32
C ALA A 79 -1.83 11.20 -15.58
N VAL A 80 -1.19 11.83 -14.59
CA VAL A 80 -1.78 12.97 -13.88
C VAL A 80 -1.99 14.17 -14.81
N SER A 81 -1.03 14.46 -15.69
CA SER A 81 -1.16 15.54 -16.68
C SER A 81 -2.30 15.27 -17.67
N LYS A 82 -2.41 14.03 -18.16
CA LYS A 82 -3.49 13.59 -19.07
C LYS A 82 -4.85 13.73 -18.38
N LEU A 83 -4.98 13.26 -17.13
CA LEU A 83 -6.20 13.39 -16.34
C LEU A 83 -6.65 14.84 -16.25
N LYS A 84 -5.76 15.74 -15.84
CA LYS A 84 -6.05 17.18 -15.71
C LYS A 84 -6.48 17.80 -17.06
N ALA A 85 -5.82 17.43 -18.15
CA ALA A 85 -6.18 17.92 -19.48
C ALA A 85 -7.57 17.44 -19.94
N GLN A 86 -7.92 16.18 -19.69
CA GLN A 86 -9.23 15.64 -20.06
C GLN A 86 -10.36 16.24 -19.20
N LEU A 87 -10.14 16.43 -17.89
CA LEU A 87 -11.11 17.10 -17.02
C LEU A 87 -11.36 18.54 -17.47
N ALA A 88 -10.29 19.27 -17.82
CA ALA A 88 -10.40 20.64 -18.34
C ALA A 88 -11.15 20.68 -19.68
N ALA A 89 -10.88 19.76 -20.60
CA ALA A 89 -11.56 19.68 -21.90
C ALA A 89 -13.07 19.42 -21.77
N LYS A 90 -13.50 18.78 -20.68
CA LYS A 90 -14.92 18.54 -20.33
C LYS A 90 -15.53 19.64 -19.46
N ASN A 91 -14.77 20.71 -19.15
CA ASN A 91 -15.18 21.79 -18.25
C ASN A 91 -15.63 21.28 -16.86
N ILE A 92 -14.99 20.22 -16.36
CA ILE A 92 -15.25 19.68 -15.02
C ILE A 92 -14.44 20.49 -14.01
N GLU A 93 -15.15 21.26 -13.15
CA GLU A 93 -14.55 21.98 -12.05
C GLU A 93 -14.35 21.06 -10.85
N TYR A 94 -13.17 21.07 -10.24
CA TYR A 94 -12.83 20.25 -9.09
C TYR A 94 -11.77 20.90 -8.20
N ILE A 95 -11.68 20.40 -6.96
CA ILE A 95 -10.55 20.68 -6.06
C ILE A 95 -9.49 19.62 -6.32
N ASP A 96 -8.31 20.08 -6.74
CA ASP A 96 -7.15 19.20 -6.98
C ASP A 96 -6.47 18.84 -5.66
N SER A 97 -6.50 17.55 -5.34
CA SER A 97 -5.80 16.93 -4.20
C SER A 97 -4.96 15.74 -4.64
N LEU A 98 -4.50 15.77 -5.91
CA LEU A 98 -3.61 14.75 -6.46
C LEU A 98 -2.17 14.98 -5.99
N GLN A 99 -1.49 13.89 -5.64
CA GLN A 99 -0.11 13.91 -5.21
C GLN A 99 0.76 13.03 -6.11
N LEU A 100 1.91 13.58 -6.54
CA LEU A 100 2.95 12.80 -7.19
C LEU A 100 3.94 12.29 -6.14
N VAL A 101 4.12 10.99 -6.09
CA VAL A 101 5.04 10.34 -5.16
C VAL A 101 6.41 10.07 -5.82
N PRO A 102 7.53 10.13 -5.08
CA PRO A 102 7.60 10.44 -3.65
C PRO A 102 7.35 11.90 -3.33
N GLU A 103 6.83 12.18 -2.12
CA GLU A 103 6.59 13.54 -1.63
C GLU A 103 7.26 13.80 -0.28
N GLY A 104 7.20 15.06 0.17
CA GLY A 104 7.72 15.45 1.48
C GLY A 104 9.20 15.12 1.63
N GLU A 105 9.56 14.56 2.77
CA GLU A 105 10.93 14.19 3.12
C GLU A 105 11.50 13.07 2.24
N LEU A 106 10.64 12.19 1.70
CA LEU A 106 11.05 11.11 0.80
C LEU A 106 11.66 11.62 -0.51
N LYS A 107 11.39 12.87 -0.92
CA LYS A 107 12.07 13.49 -2.07
C LYS A 107 13.59 13.61 -1.89
N ASN A 108 14.05 13.68 -0.64
CA ASN A 108 15.47 13.74 -0.33
C ASN A 108 16.14 12.36 -0.32
N THR A 109 15.34 11.31 -0.08
CA THR A 109 15.80 9.91 -0.04
C THR A 109 14.87 9.01 -0.85
N PRO A 110 14.73 9.25 -2.17
CA PRO A 110 13.78 8.52 -3.02
C PRO A 110 14.28 7.13 -3.41
N LYS A 111 15.42 6.71 -2.89
CA LYS A 111 16.08 5.43 -3.16
C LYS A 111 16.27 4.64 -1.88
N ALA A 112 16.44 3.34 -2.04
CA ALA A 112 16.87 2.47 -0.94
C ALA A 112 17.71 1.31 -1.47
N LEU A 113 18.47 0.69 -0.56
CA LEU A 113 19.13 -0.60 -0.77
C LEU A 113 18.58 -1.61 0.23
N VAL A 114 18.39 -2.83 -0.21
CA VAL A 114 18.17 -3.94 0.69
C VAL A 114 19.43 -4.20 1.48
N LYS A 115 19.34 -4.16 2.84
CA LYS A 115 20.49 -4.27 3.75
C LYS A 115 20.57 -5.60 4.50
N ILE A 116 19.57 -6.45 4.35
CA ILE A 116 19.51 -7.81 4.92
C ILE A 116 19.65 -8.84 3.80
N SER A 117 19.96 -10.09 4.13
CA SER A 117 20.15 -11.15 3.13
C SER A 117 18.98 -11.28 2.15
N VAL A 118 17.76 -11.31 2.67
CA VAL A 118 16.51 -11.32 1.89
C VAL A 118 15.47 -10.46 2.57
N ALA A 119 14.99 -9.44 1.90
CA ALA A 119 13.85 -8.64 2.32
C ALA A 119 12.55 -9.22 1.73
N ASN A 120 11.56 -9.47 2.58
CA ASN A 120 10.21 -9.81 2.15
C ASN A 120 9.47 -8.51 1.76
N ILE A 121 8.95 -8.49 0.54
CA ILE A 121 8.19 -7.38 0.00
C ILE A 121 6.73 -7.82 -0.14
N ARG A 122 5.80 -7.13 0.52
CA ARG A 122 4.44 -7.59 0.78
C ARG A 122 3.38 -6.73 0.11
N SER A 123 2.21 -7.30 -0.13
CA SER A 123 1.08 -6.62 -0.76
C SER A 123 0.51 -5.45 0.05
N ASN A 124 0.68 -5.45 1.37
CA ASN A 124 0.21 -4.41 2.29
C ASN A 124 1.25 -4.17 3.40
N PRO A 125 1.23 -3.02 4.09
CA PRO A 125 2.17 -2.66 5.15
C PRO A 125 1.89 -3.42 6.45
N ALA A 126 2.03 -4.75 6.43
CA ALA A 126 1.82 -5.62 7.56
C ALA A 126 2.59 -6.94 7.42
N HIS A 127 3.15 -7.48 8.51
CA HIS A 127 3.87 -8.75 8.51
C HIS A 127 3.00 -9.95 8.12
N SER A 128 1.68 -9.88 8.34
CA SER A 128 0.71 -10.92 7.98
C SER A 128 0.22 -10.81 6.54
N ALA A 129 0.59 -9.75 5.80
CA ALA A 129 0.17 -9.57 4.41
C ALA A 129 0.85 -10.60 3.49
N GLU A 130 0.21 -10.83 2.34
CA GLU A 130 0.72 -11.73 1.32
C GLU A 130 2.10 -11.29 0.83
N LEU A 131 3.00 -12.27 0.61
CA LEU A 131 4.30 -12.05 0.02
C LEU A 131 4.13 -11.77 -1.48
N ALA A 132 4.44 -10.55 -1.89
CA ALA A 132 4.38 -10.17 -3.31
C ALA A 132 5.65 -10.59 -4.05
N THR A 133 6.83 -10.31 -3.47
CA THR A 133 8.13 -10.70 -3.99
C THR A 133 9.19 -10.65 -2.89
N GLN A 134 10.42 -10.96 -3.24
CA GLN A 134 11.59 -10.86 -2.36
C GLN A 134 12.72 -10.14 -3.09
N ALA A 135 13.58 -9.48 -2.32
CA ALA A 135 14.77 -8.84 -2.85
C ALA A 135 15.98 -9.18 -1.97
N THR A 136 17.08 -9.56 -2.60
CA THR A 136 18.33 -9.90 -1.91
C THR A 136 19.14 -8.66 -1.55
N MET A 137 20.10 -8.83 -0.64
CA MET A 137 21.04 -7.77 -0.22
C MET A 137 21.65 -7.04 -1.42
N GLY A 138 21.68 -5.71 -1.35
CA GLY A 138 22.21 -4.85 -2.41
C GLY A 138 21.22 -4.58 -3.55
N THR A 139 20.00 -5.13 -3.55
CA THR A 139 18.99 -4.77 -4.55
C THR A 139 18.61 -3.30 -4.39
N PRO A 140 18.74 -2.47 -5.45
CA PRO A 140 18.29 -1.09 -5.43
C PRO A 140 16.76 -1.01 -5.55
N LEU A 141 16.15 -0.08 -4.83
CA LEU A 141 14.71 0.14 -4.79
C LEU A 141 14.41 1.63 -4.99
N ASN A 142 13.31 1.94 -5.69
CA ASN A 142 12.72 3.27 -5.66
C ASN A 142 11.73 3.35 -4.49
N VAL A 143 11.79 4.40 -3.69
CA VAL A 143 10.91 4.61 -2.54
C VAL A 143 9.83 5.59 -2.94
N LEU A 144 8.57 5.22 -2.76
CA LEU A 144 7.41 6.02 -3.19
C LEU A 144 6.61 6.59 -2.02
N LYS A 145 6.32 5.77 -1.00
CA LYS A 145 5.47 6.16 0.15
C LYS A 145 6.06 5.61 1.45
N HIS A 146 5.66 6.22 2.56
CA HIS A 146 6.00 5.76 3.91
C HIS A 146 4.72 5.71 4.75
N GLU A 147 4.49 4.58 5.42
CA GLU A 147 3.37 4.37 6.32
C GLU A 147 3.81 3.55 7.54
N GLY A 148 3.81 4.18 8.71
CA GLY A 148 4.31 3.56 9.94
C GLY A 148 5.76 3.09 9.79
N ASP A 149 6.01 1.79 9.93
CA ASP A 149 7.33 1.18 9.76
C ASP A 149 7.55 0.59 8.36
N TRP A 150 6.73 0.96 7.39
CA TRP A 150 6.74 0.37 6.04
C TRP A 150 6.97 1.41 4.96
N TYR A 151 7.69 0.98 3.92
CA TYR A 151 7.88 1.77 2.71
C TYR A 151 7.26 1.06 1.50
N LEU A 152 6.44 1.78 0.73
CA LEU A 152 6.04 1.35 -0.60
C LEU A 152 7.22 1.57 -1.53
N VAL A 153 7.71 0.50 -2.11
CA VAL A 153 8.88 0.53 -2.99
C VAL A 153 8.57 -0.06 -4.35
N GLN A 154 9.37 0.32 -5.32
CA GLN A 154 9.40 -0.32 -6.63
C GLN A 154 10.73 -1.06 -6.80
N THR A 155 10.64 -2.34 -7.09
CA THR A 155 11.77 -3.21 -7.39
C THR A 155 12.31 -2.99 -8.81
N PRO A 156 13.53 -3.46 -9.16
CA PRO A 156 14.09 -3.30 -10.50
C PRO A 156 13.28 -3.90 -11.63
N ASP A 157 12.50 -4.95 -11.36
CA ASP A 157 11.55 -5.57 -12.29
C ASP A 157 10.19 -4.86 -12.34
N GLY A 158 10.09 -3.72 -11.64
CA GLY A 158 8.94 -2.82 -11.68
C GLY A 158 7.85 -3.07 -10.64
N TYR A 159 7.89 -4.16 -9.87
CA TYR A 159 6.85 -4.47 -8.88
C TYR A 159 6.77 -3.43 -7.77
N LEU A 160 5.52 -3.03 -7.48
CA LEU A 160 5.16 -2.13 -6.37
C LEU A 160 4.65 -2.96 -5.19
N ALA A 161 5.34 -2.89 -4.06
CA ALA A 161 4.89 -3.53 -2.83
C ALA A 161 5.60 -2.93 -1.60
N TRP A 162 5.24 -3.37 -0.40
CA TRP A 162 5.66 -2.80 0.87
C TRP A 162 6.81 -3.60 1.48
N VAL A 163 7.85 -2.89 1.91
CA VAL A 163 9.00 -3.46 2.64
C VAL A 163 9.09 -2.85 4.04
N ASP A 164 9.44 -3.66 5.02
CA ASP A 164 9.73 -3.22 6.38
C ASP A 164 11.01 -2.35 6.41
N GLN A 165 10.98 -1.25 7.18
CA GLN A 165 12.11 -0.31 7.32
C GLN A 165 13.39 -1.00 7.82
N GLY A 166 13.27 -2.06 8.61
CA GLY A 166 14.41 -2.85 9.09
C GLY A 166 15.15 -3.57 7.96
N GLY A 167 14.51 -3.81 6.82
CA GLY A 167 15.08 -4.51 5.66
C GLY A 167 15.86 -3.63 4.70
N ILE A 168 15.74 -2.30 4.78
CA ILE A 168 16.31 -1.38 3.80
C ILE A 168 17.13 -0.26 4.44
N GLN A 169 17.99 0.36 3.63
CA GLN A 169 18.69 1.60 3.91
C GLN A 169 18.23 2.64 2.90
N LEU A 170 17.62 3.73 3.37
CA LEU A 170 17.27 4.87 2.53
C LEU A 170 18.52 5.59 2.04
N LEU A 171 18.47 6.06 0.81
CA LEU A 171 19.54 6.79 0.14
C LEU A 171 18.99 7.97 -0.65
N SER A 172 19.77 9.03 -0.73
CA SER A 172 19.58 10.09 -1.71
C SER A 172 19.98 9.60 -3.12
N GLU A 173 19.59 10.34 -4.16
CA GLU A 173 20.02 10.04 -5.54
C GLU A 173 21.56 10.01 -5.67
N PRO A 174 22.36 11.00 -5.16
CA PRO A 174 23.81 10.95 -5.27
C PRO A 174 24.45 9.76 -4.54
N GLU A 175 23.88 9.35 -3.39
CA GLU A 175 24.37 8.17 -2.67
C GLU A 175 24.11 6.89 -3.46
N MET A 176 22.93 6.78 -4.08
CA MET A 176 22.61 5.64 -4.94
C MET A 176 23.54 5.61 -6.18
N GLU A 177 23.77 6.75 -6.82
CA GLU A 177 24.73 6.85 -7.95
C GLU A 177 26.14 6.42 -7.54
N THR A 178 26.61 6.88 -6.38
CA THR A 178 27.89 6.49 -5.81
C THR A 178 27.95 4.98 -5.59
N TRP A 179 26.89 4.41 -5.00
CA TRP A 179 26.81 2.98 -4.78
C TRP A 179 26.80 2.21 -6.09
N LEU A 180 26.02 2.65 -7.09
CA LEU A 180 25.94 1.99 -8.42
C LEU A 180 27.29 2.00 -9.14
N ALA A 181 28.09 3.06 -9.01
CA ALA A 181 29.41 3.19 -9.64
C ALA A 181 30.51 2.39 -8.93
N ALA A 182 30.33 2.04 -7.66
CA ALA A 182 31.33 1.31 -6.90
C ALA A 182 31.48 -0.14 -7.40
N PRO A 183 32.70 -0.74 -7.30
CA PRO A 183 32.90 -2.17 -7.56
C PRO A 183 32.00 -3.04 -6.67
N LYS A 184 31.41 -4.08 -7.25
CA LYS A 184 30.53 -5.02 -6.53
C LYS A 184 31.18 -6.39 -6.39
N LEU A 185 30.91 -7.04 -5.25
CA LEU A 185 31.13 -8.46 -5.06
C LEU A 185 29.79 -9.18 -5.12
N ILE A 186 29.75 -10.29 -5.81
CA ILE A 186 28.56 -11.14 -5.87
C ILE A 186 28.89 -12.43 -5.14
N TYR A 187 28.06 -12.76 -4.14
CA TYR A 187 28.13 -14.05 -3.47
C TYR A 187 27.46 -15.10 -4.33
N THR A 188 28.12 -16.21 -4.61
CA THR A 188 27.66 -17.22 -5.57
C THR A 188 27.39 -18.59 -4.96
N ASN A 189 27.66 -18.78 -3.66
CA ASN A 189 27.30 -20.01 -2.98
C ASN A 189 25.87 -19.93 -2.44
N THR A 190 25.31 -21.09 -2.11
CA THR A 190 23.92 -21.19 -1.64
C THR A 190 23.71 -20.53 -0.28
N PHE A 191 24.73 -20.56 0.59
CA PHE A 191 24.67 -20.00 1.93
C PHE A 191 26.06 -19.64 2.44
N GLY A 192 26.15 -18.54 3.18
CA GLY A 192 27.37 -18.07 3.85
C GLY A 192 27.13 -16.92 4.79
N ALA A 193 28.21 -16.29 5.23
CA ALA A 193 28.17 -15.12 6.09
C ALA A 193 29.23 -14.10 5.68
N SER A 194 28.92 -12.83 5.85
CA SER A 194 29.89 -11.73 5.84
C SER A 194 30.37 -11.44 7.26
N TYR A 195 31.64 -11.07 7.38
CA TYR A 195 32.30 -10.83 8.65
C TYR A 195 32.84 -9.41 8.72
N SER A 196 32.94 -8.84 9.94
CA SER A 196 33.48 -7.50 10.17
C SER A 196 34.95 -7.35 9.81
N GLU A 197 35.71 -8.48 9.82
CA GLU A 197 37.12 -8.55 9.49
C GLU A 197 37.41 -9.82 8.66
N ALA A 198 38.59 -9.88 8.05
CA ALA A 198 39.03 -11.03 7.26
C ALA A 198 39.37 -12.26 8.16
N SER A 199 38.47 -12.61 9.04
CA SER A 199 38.59 -13.71 10.01
C SER A 199 37.24 -14.34 10.30
N GLY A 200 37.12 -15.64 10.20
CA GLY A 200 35.91 -16.40 10.58
C GLY A 200 35.57 -16.35 12.08
N ASN A 201 36.47 -15.83 12.91
CA ASN A 201 36.24 -15.62 14.34
C ASN A 201 35.75 -14.20 14.67
N SER A 202 35.70 -13.31 13.69
CA SER A 202 35.16 -11.95 13.87
C SER A 202 33.61 -11.96 13.84
N GLN A 203 33.04 -10.81 14.19
CA GLN A 203 31.58 -10.67 14.24
C GLN A 203 30.95 -10.91 12.87
N VAL A 204 29.92 -11.75 12.82
CA VAL A 204 29.06 -11.87 11.64
C VAL A 204 28.26 -10.60 11.47
N VAL A 205 28.33 -10.00 10.29
CA VAL A 205 27.62 -8.77 9.91
C VAL A 205 26.28 -9.11 9.27
N SER A 206 26.28 -10.10 8.38
CA SER A 206 25.07 -10.59 7.70
C SER A 206 25.25 -12.03 7.23
N ASP A 207 24.17 -12.75 7.15
CA ASP A 207 24.06 -13.94 6.32
C ASP A 207 23.99 -13.55 4.83
N LEU A 208 24.39 -14.47 3.97
CA LEU A 208 24.44 -14.31 2.51
C LEU A 208 23.75 -15.53 1.86
N VAL A 209 22.93 -15.26 0.86
CA VAL A 209 22.20 -16.26 0.05
C VAL A 209 22.33 -15.96 -1.44
#